data_f8f0dfc560c7edee9fe98a29b3988cd7
#
_entry.id   f8f0dfc560c7edee9fe98a29b3988cd7
#
_cell.length_a   1.000
_cell.length_b   1.000
_cell.length_c   1.000
_cell.angle_alpha   90.00
_cell.angle_beta   90.00
_cell.angle_gamma   90.00
#
_symmetry.space_group_name_H-M   'P 1'
#
loop_
_entity.id
_entity.type
_entity.pdbx_description
1 polymer ?
#
loop_
_entity_poly.entity_id
_entity_poly.type
_entity_poly.pdbx_seq_one_letter_code
_entity_poly.pdbx_strand_id
1 'polypeptide(L)'
;MSTQFELRALIPDEIVDLLDGYFFEIESAHWGIMQKEVNDPYEVFGIFADAVAAHAALAELRIEFPTLPETFTETVIEDEDWQNAYKEFVKPWSDRQLHWIPLWERNNIETPADAAVVYLDAGMAFGTGAHETTRLCARRLQDYRDAHADQLDTAEVIDAGCGSGVLALSASVLGFKKILGCDFDPEAITVCHRNSAENAHITQ
;
A
#
# COMPACT_ATOMS: atom_id res chain seq x y z
N MET A 1 -9.33 16.10 12.86
CA MET A 1 -8.36 16.15 11.76
C MET A 1 -7.02 16.26 12.43
N SER A 2 -6.18 15.22 12.36
CA SER A 2 -4.81 15.32 12.81
C SER A 2 -3.99 15.87 11.65
N THR A 3 -3.22 16.88 11.90
CA THR A 3 -2.22 17.38 10.95
C THR A 3 -0.88 16.83 11.38
N GLN A 4 -0.05 16.42 10.44
CA GLN A 4 1.34 16.06 10.69
C GLN A 4 2.26 17.11 10.09
N PHE A 5 3.49 17.15 10.56
CA PHE A 5 4.50 18.10 10.10
C PHE A 5 5.71 17.34 9.57
N GLU A 6 6.05 17.55 8.30
CA GLU A 6 7.20 16.94 7.66
C GLU A 6 8.37 17.91 7.58
N LEU A 7 9.55 17.40 7.89
CA LEU A 7 10.83 18.01 7.56
C LEU A 7 11.52 17.16 6.50
N ARG A 8 12.10 17.79 5.47
CA ARG A 8 12.79 17.08 4.38
C ARG A 8 13.99 17.87 3.88
N ALA A 9 15.09 17.18 3.62
CA ALA A 9 16.28 17.80 3.01
C ALA A 9 17.07 16.78 2.19
N LEU A 10 17.74 17.25 1.13
CA LEU A 10 18.74 16.46 0.41
C LEU A 10 19.99 16.31 1.29
N ILE A 11 20.55 15.11 1.31
CA ILE A 11 21.76 14.80 2.06
C ILE A 11 22.88 14.27 1.16
N PRO A 12 24.15 14.55 1.49
CA PRO A 12 25.27 13.95 0.80
C PRO A 12 25.35 12.44 1.02
N ASP A 13 25.79 11.70 0.00
CA ASP A 13 25.93 10.24 0.05
C ASP A 13 26.83 9.77 1.20
N GLU A 14 27.82 10.58 1.57
CA GLU A 14 28.81 10.24 2.60
C GLU A 14 28.23 10.09 4.01
N ILE A 15 27.07 10.68 4.27
CA ILE A 15 26.41 10.60 5.60
C ILE A 15 25.22 9.63 5.63
N VAL A 16 24.82 9.06 4.50
CA VAL A 16 23.64 8.18 4.39
C VAL A 16 23.76 6.99 5.33
N ASP A 17 24.84 6.21 5.20
CA ASP A 17 25.03 4.99 6.01
C ASP A 17 25.14 5.30 7.52
N LEU A 18 25.72 6.47 7.86
CA LEU A 18 25.84 6.90 9.25
C LEU A 18 24.48 7.28 9.85
N LEU A 19 23.66 8.00 9.08
CA LEU A 19 22.32 8.38 9.49
C LEU A 19 21.39 7.15 9.60
N ASP A 20 21.46 6.26 8.62
CA ASP A 20 20.64 5.04 8.60
C ASP A 20 20.98 4.15 9.81
N GLY A 21 22.26 3.95 10.07
CA GLY A 21 22.74 3.23 11.25
C GLY A 21 22.30 3.89 12.56
N TYR A 22 22.36 5.21 12.66
CA TYR A 22 21.91 5.95 13.84
C TYR A 22 20.39 5.82 14.04
N PHE A 23 19.57 5.98 12.99
CA PHE A 23 18.13 5.82 13.06
C PHE A 23 17.71 4.41 13.46
N PHE A 24 18.46 3.41 13.00
CA PHE A 24 18.27 2.02 13.43
C PHE A 24 18.61 1.83 14.93
N GLU A 25 19.74 2.40 15.39
CA GLU A 25 20.19 2.26 16.78
C GLU A 25 19.21 2.90 17.78
N ILE A 26 18.66 4.07 17.44
CA ILE A 26 17.68 4.77 18.30
C ILE A 26 16.24 4.26 18.11
N GLU A 27 16.02 3.25 17.28
CA GLU A 27 14.68 2.75 16.88
C GLU A 27 13.76 3.91 16.46
N SER A 28 14.26 4.79 15.58
CA SER A 28 13.55 6.02 15.23
C SER A 28 12.18 5.73 14.62
N ALA A 29 11.12 6.23 15.25
CA ALA A 29 9.76 6.16 14.71
C ALA A 29 9.42 7.33 13.76
N HIS A 30 10.28 8.34 13.66
CA HIS A 30 9.99 9.59 12.97
C HIS A 30 10.90 9.86 11.78
N TRP A 31 12.19 9.56 11.89
CA TRP A 31 13.17 9.83 10.85
C TRP A 31 13.38 8.66 9.91
N GLY A 32 13.59 8.96 8.63
CA GLY A 32 13.94 8.00 7.61
C GLY A 32 14.77 8.60 6.50
N ILE A 33 15.33 7.75 5.65
CA ILE A 33 16.08 8.11 4.46
C ILE A 33 15.39 7.49 3.26
N MET A 34 15.30 8.22 2.16
CA MET A 34 14.75 7.71 0.92
C MET A 34 15.54 8.17 -0.30
N GLN A 35 15.44 7.40 -1.35
CA GLN A 35 15.89 7.72 -2.70
C GLN A 35 14.71 7.43 -3.63
N LYS A 36 14.24 8.40 -4.41
CA LYS A 36 13.04 8.27 -5.25
C LYS A 36 13.25 7.30 -6.41
N GLU A 37 14.39 7.44 -7.08
CA GLU A 37 14.81 6.54 -8.16
C GLU A 37 16.28 6.18 -7.99
N VAL A 38 16.70 5.09 -8.62
CA VAL A 38 18.14 4.70 -8.62
C VAL A 38 18.95 5.81 -9.28
N ASN A 39 19.94 6.33 -8.54
CA ASN A 39 20.80 7.47 -8.86
C ASN A 39 20.25 8.88 -8.56
N ASP A 40 19.05 9.03 -8.01
CA ASP A 40 18.61 10.29 -7.43
C ASP A 40 19.41 10.60 -6.16
N PRO A 41 19.54 11.87 -5.76
CA PRO A 41 20.11 12.21 -4.47
C PRO A 41 19.25 11.65 -3.32
N TYR A 42 19.91 11.28 -2.23
CA TYR A 42 19.22 10.86 -1.02
C TYR A 42 18.56 12.02 -0.30
N GLU A 43 17.41 11.75 0.25
CA GLU A 43 16.66 12.68 1.10
C GLU A 43 16.54 12.09 2.51
N VAL A 44 16.85 12.89 3.54
CA VAL A 44 16.41 12.62 4.90
C VAL A 44 15.05 13.27 5.10
N PHE A 45 14.13 12.57 5.72
CA PHE A 45 12.82 13.09 6.06
C PHE A 45 12.42 12.71 7.49
N GLY A 46 11.58 13.53 8.11
CA GLY A 46 11.00 13.25 9.41
C GLY A 46 9.55 13.68 9.48
N ILE A 47 8.69 12.85 10.09
CA ILE A 47 7.26 13.11 10.23
C ILE A 47 6.91 13.18 11.72
N PHE A 48 6.28 14.26 12.12
CA PHE A 48 6.03 14.61 13.52
C PHE A 48 4.58 15.05 13.74
N ALA A 49 4.15 15.05 15.00
CA ALA A 49 2.81 15.49 15.36
C ALA A 49 2.56 16.98 15.07
N ASP A 50 3.59 17.82 15.20
CA ASP A 50 3.53 19.26 14.97
C ASP A 50 4.92 19.86 14.71
N ALA A 51 4.96 21.14 14.36
CA ALA A 51 6.20 21.88 14.08
C ALA A 51 7.13 21.96 15.30
N VAL A 52 6.60 22.00 16.51
CA VAL A 52 7.41 22.11 17.74
C VAL A 52 8.20 20.82 17.97
N ALA A 53 7.53 19.68 17.84
CA ALA A 53 8.16 18.37 17.94
C ALA A 53 9.20 18.17 16.81
N ALA A 54 8.88 18.61 15.58
CA ALA A 54 9.77 18.51 14.45
C ALA A 54 11.07 19.32 14.64
N HIS A 55 10.94 20.58 15.04
CA HIS A 55 12.10 21.45 15.27
C HIS A 55 12.96 20.99 16.46
N ALA A 56 12.35 20.45 17.52
CA ALA A 56 13.09 19.87 18.64
C ALA A 56 13.91 18.65 18.19
N ALA A 57 13.29 17.73 17.46
CA ALA A 57 13.96 16.54 16.93
C ALA A 57 15.08 16.90 15.93
N LEU A 58 14.89 17.91 15.08
CA LEU A 58 15.93 18.41 14.18
C LEU A 58 17.10 19.02 14.94
N ALA A 59 16.83 19.75 16.02
CA ALA A 59 17.89 20.33 16.86
C ALA A 59 18.74 19.23 17.52
N GLU A 60 18.12 18.17 18.01
CA GLU A 60 18.82 17.00 18.55
C GLU A 60 19.64 16.28 17.48
N LEU A 61 19.05 16.04 16.31
CA LEU A 61 19.74 15.39 15.19
C LEU A 61 20.97 16.19 14.73
N ARG A 62 20.91 17.52 14.73
CA ARG A 62 22.03 18.38 14.37
C ARG A 62 23.18 18.40 15.39
N ILE A 63 22.93 18.02 16.64
CA ILE A 63 23.99 17.84 17.64
C ILE A 63 24.83 16.62 17.26
N GLU A 64 24.20 15.53 16.85
CA GLU A 64 24.88 14.30 16.45
C GLU A 64 25.48 14.42 15.06
N PHE A 65 24.80 15.13 14.13
CA PHE A 65 25.20 15.30 12.73
C PHE A 65 25.30 16.78 12.35
N PRO A 66 26.38 17.48 12.75
CA PRO A 66 26.58 18.91 12.42
C PRO A 66 26.72 19.21 10.92
N THR A 67 26.93 18.17 10.11
CA THR A 67 27.05 18.26 8.64
C THR A 67 25.71 18.21 7.91
N LEU A 68 24.60 18.09 8.63
CA LEU A 68 23.26 18.16 8.03
C LEU A 68 23.02 19.51 7.35
N PRO A 69 22.19 19.53 6.29
CA PRO A 69 21.84 20.78 5.60
C PRO A 69 21.31 21.85 6.55
N GLU A 70 21.69 23.11 6.30
CA GLU A 70 21.19 24.25 7.08
C GLU A 70 19.67 24.44 6.94
N THR A 71 19.12 24.10 5.77
CA THR A 71 17.72 24.30 5.45
C THR A 71 17.02 22.96 5.21
N PHE A 72 15.88 22.81 5.84
CA PHE A 72 14.90 21.75 5.57
C PHE A 72 13.65 22.36 4.97
N THR A 73 13.06 21.68 4.01
CA THR A 73 11.71 21.98 3.55
C THR A 73 10.71 21.55 4.62
N GLU A 74 9.81 22.43 4.96
CA GLU A 74 8.75 22.22 5.95
C GLU A 74 7.41 22.09 5.25
N THR A 75 6.68 21.02 5.55
CA THR A 75 5.36 20.77 4.95
C THR A 75 4.37 20.36 6.02
N VAL A 76 3.21 20.96 6.03
CA VAL A 76 2.06 20.49 6.81
C VAL A 76 1.35 19.43 5.98
N ILE A 77 1.27 18.22 6.50
CA ILE A 77 0.55 17.11 5.87
C ILE A 77 -0.83 17.04 6.51
N GLU A 78 -1.86 17.28 5.74
CA GLU A 78 -3.24 17.09 6.19
C GLU A 78 -3.64 15.63 6.01
N ASP A 79 -4.44 15.08 6.95
CA ASP A 79 -4.88 13.68 6.90
C ASP A 79 -5.55 13.32 5.56
N GLU A 80 -6.27 14.26 4.96
CA GLU A 80 -6.92 14.04 3.66
C GLU A 80 -5.92 13.88 2.51
N ASP A 81 -4.81 14.62 2.53
CA ASP A 81 -3.77 14.52 1.51
C ASP A 81 -3.03 13.19 1.60
N TRP A 82 -2.70 12.75 2.81
CA TRP A 82 -2.06 11.46 3.04
C TRP A 82 -2.97 10.29 2.67
N GLN A 83 -4.24 10.34 3.10
CA GLN A 83 -5.22 9.30 2.81
C GLN A 83 -5.56 9.17 1.31
N ASN A 84 -5.30 10.19 0.52
CA ASN A 84 -5.58 10.19 -0.91
C ASN A 84 -4.32 10.05 -1.78
N ALA A 85 -3.13 10.36 -1.26
CA ALA A 85 -1.87 10.33 -2.03
C ALA A 85 -1.59 8.97 -2.68
N TYR A 86 -1.92 7.85 -2.01
CA TYR A 86 -1.75 6.53 -2.58
C TYR A 86 -2.61 6.29 -3.83
N LYS A 87 -3.74 7.00 -3.99
CA LYS A 87 -4.67 6.83 -5.12
C LYS A 87 -4.03 7.17 -6.47
N GLU A 88 -3.06 8.10 -6.48
CA GLU A 88 -2.33 8.46 -7.69
C GLU A 88 -1.45 7.31 -8.21
N PHE A 89 -0.99 6.44 -7.30
CA PHE A 89 -0.12 5.31 -7.62
C PHE A 89 -0.87 4.02 -7.91
N VAL A 90 -2.14 3.90 -7.48
CA VAL A 90 -2.95 2.72 -7.74
C VAL A 90 -3.52 2.81 -9.15
N LYS A 91 -3.11 1.89 -10.01
CA LYS A 91 -3.57 1.81 -11.41
C LYS A 91 -4.43 0.56 -11.60
N PRO A 92 -5.42 0.62 -12.49
CA PRO A 92 -6.15 -0.57 -12.92
C PRO A 92 -5.19 -1.63 -13.44
N TRP A 93 -5.51 -2.88 -13.14
CA TRP A 93 -4.74 -4.03 -13.62
C TRP A 93 -5.70 -5.09 -14.17
N SER A 94 -5.29 -5.77 -15.23
CA SER A 94 -6.05 -6.88 -15.79
C SER A 94 -5.13 -7.97 -16.32
N ASP A 95 -5.58 -9.20 -16.22
CA ASP A 95 -4.98 -10.37 -16.84
C ASP A 95 -6.12 -11.32 -17.23
N ARG A 96 -6.18 -11.69 -18.50
CA ARG A 96 -7.28 -12.50 -19.04
C ARG A 96 -8.66 -11.94 -18.67
N GLN A 97 -9.46 -12.68 -17.91
CA GLN A 97 -10.81 -12.26 -17.48
C GLN A 97 -10.80 -11.46 -16.17
N LEU A 98 -9.73 -11.51 -15.38
CA LEU A 98 -9.67 -10.85 -14.09
C LEU A 98 -9.25 -9.40 -14.22
N HIS A 99 -10.07 -8.50 -13.67
CA HIS A 99 -9.82 -7.07 -13.67
C HIS A 99 -9.85 -6.54 -12.24
N TRP A 100 -8.82 -5.81 -11.83
CA TRP A 100 -8.78 -5.03 -10.60
C TRP A 100 -8.95 -3.56 -10.94
N ILE A 101 -9.98 -2.96 -10.42
CA ILE A 101 -10.33 -1.57 -10.69
C ILE A 101 -10.38 -0.81 -9.38
N PRO A 102 -9.64 0.31 -9.24
CA PRO A 102 -9.78 1.18 -8.08
C PRO A 102 -11.25 1.59 -7.91
N LEU A 103 -11.76 1.54 -6.67
CA LEU A 103 -13.16 1.80 -6.37
C LEU A 103 -13.64 3.17 -6.90
N TRP A 104 -12.78 4.18 -6.87
CA TRP A 104 -13.07 5.53 -7.40
C TRP A 104 -13.10 5.62 -8.92
N GLU A 105 -12.58 4.59 -9.63
CA GLU A 105 -12.63 4.49 -11.09
C GLU A 105 -13.78 3.60 -11.61
N ARG A 106 -14.62 3.10 -10.72
CA ARG A 106 -15.70 2.14 -11.02
C ARG A 106 -16.60 2.57 -12.19
N ASN A 107 -16.89 3.87 -12.27
CA ASN A 107 -17.78 4.42 -13.29
C ASN A 107 -17.04 4.95 -14.53
N ASN A 108 -15.71 4.97 -14.51
CA ASN A 108 -14.87 5.56 -15.55
C ASN A 108 -14.23 4.48 -16.47
N ILE A 109 -14.24 3.23 -16.02
CA ILE A 109 -13.58 2.13 -16.75
C ILE A 109 -14.63 1.14 -17.25
N GLU A 110 -14.68 0.99 -18.56
CA GLU A 110 -15.49 -0.04 -19.20
C GLU A 110 -14.75 -1.38 -19.16
N THR A 111 -15.45 -2.44 -18.80
CA THR A 111 -14.93 -3.81 -18.78
C THR A 111 -15.72 -4.70 -19.74
N PRO A 112 -15.10 -5.77 -20.30
CA PRO A 112 -15.83 -6.78 -21.07
C PRO A 112 -17.00 -7.36 -20.25
N ALA A 113 -18.06 -7.77 -20.95
CA ALA A 113 -19.27 -8.27 -20.31
C ALA A 113 -19.05 -9.60 -19.52
N ASP A 114 -18.02 -10.35 -19.88
CA ASP A 114 -17.60 -11.59 -19.24
C ASP A 114 -16.42 -11.40 -18.26
N ALA A 115 -16.06 -10.17 -17.96
CA ALA A 115 -14.96 -9.88 -17.06
C ALA A 115 -15.30 -10.24 -15.60
N ALA A 116 -14.36 -10.85 -14.93
CA ALA A 116 -14.37 -11.04 -13.47
C ALA A 116 -13.76 -9.79 -12.83
N VAL A 117 -14.60 -8.88 -12.35
CA VAL A 117 -14.17 -7.58 -11.86
C VAL A 117 -14.12 -7.56 -10.35
N VAL A 118 -13.04 -7.02 -9.79
CA VAL A 118 -12.90 -6.68 -8.37
C VAL A 118 -12.66 -5.19 -8.22
N TYR A 119 -13.53 -4.51 -7.50
CA TYR A 119 -13.34 -3.12 -7.12
C TYR A 119 -12.60 -3.03 -5.79
N LEU A 120 -11.52 -2.25 -5.75
CA LEU A 120 -10.61 -2.21 -4.60
C LEU A 120 -10.33 -0.79 -4.13
N ASP A 121 -10.38 -0.64 -2.83
CA ASP A 121 -9.78 0.47 -2.11
C ASP A 121 -8.93 -0.10 -0.97
N ALA A 122 -7.63 -0.17 -1.18
CA ALA A 122 -6.71 -0.72 -0.19
C ALA A 122 -6.52 0.22 1.00
N GLY A 123 -6.78 1.53 0.83
CA GLY A 123 -6.46 2.51 1.87
C GLY A 123 -4.99 2.42 2.26
N MET A 124 -4.74 2.32 3.56
CA MET A 124 -3.39 2.11 4.14
C MET A 124 -3.00 0.63 4.23
N ALA A 125 -3.92 -0.31 3.97
CA ALA A 125 -3.61 -1.73 4.03
C ALA A 125 -2.75 -2.17 2.82
N PHE A 126 -1.97 -3.23 3.02
CA PHE A 126 -1.28 -3.89 1.92
C PHE A 126 -2.30 -4.51 0.94
N GLY A 127 -1.93 -4.61 -0.33
CA GLY A 127 -2.80 -5.28 -1.33
C GLY A 127 -3.48 -4.32 -2.31
N THR A 128 -2.79 -3.27 -2.75
CA THR A 128 -3.24 -2.40 -3.86
C THR A 128 -3.30 -3.13 -5.20
N GLY A 129 -2.76 -4.36 -5.29
CA GLY A 129 -2.58 -5.09 -6.55
C GLY A 129 -1.37 -4.64 -7.37
N ALA A 130 -0.60 -3.66 -6.90
CA ALA A 130 0.55 -3.14 -7.64
C ALA A 130 1.75 -4.10 -7.63
N HIS A 131 1.92 -4.89 -6.56
CA HIS A 131 3.08 -5.75 -6.40
C HIS A 131 3.03 -6.98 -7.32
N GLU A 132 4.15 -7.31 -7.94
CA GLU A 132 4.25 -8.41 -8.90
C GLU A 132 3.91 -9.80 -8.29
N THR A 133 4.22 -10.02 -7.01
CA THR A 133 3.87 -11.27 -6.33
C THR A 133 2.37 -11.46 -6.21
N THR A 134 1.62 -10.40 -5.91
CA THR A 134 0.15 -10.42 -5.86
C THR A 134 -0.44 -10.74 -7.23
N ARG A 135 0.09 -10.12 -8.29
CA ARG A 135 -0.30 -10.39 -9.68
C ARG A 135 0.03 -11.83 -10.10
N LEU A 136 1.16 -12.37 -9.64
CA LEU A 136 1.52 -13.76 -9.90
C LEU A 136 0.54 -14.73 -9.21
N CYS A 137 0.15 -14.47 -7.97
CA CYS A 137 -0.88 -15.27 -7.28
C CYS A 137 -2.21 -15.23 -8.02
N ALA A 138 -2.63 -14.06 -8.49
CA ALA A 138 -3.86 -13.92 -9.28
C ALA A 138 -3.82 -14.71 -10.61
N ARG A 139 -2.69 -14.73 -11.29
CA ARG A 139 -2.48 -15.60 -12.48
C ARG A 139 -2.60 -17.07 -12.13
N ARG A 140 -2.02 -17.50 -10.99
CA ARG A 140 -2.13 -18.88 -10.51
C ARG A 140 -3.55 -19.28 -10.15
N LEU A 141 -4.34 -18.39 -9.57
CA LEU A 141 -5.77 -18.62 -9.35
C LEU A 141 -6.52 -18.88 -10.67
N GLN A 142 -6.24 -18.08 -11.70
CA GLN A 142 -6.83 -18.27 -13.03
C GLN A 142 -6.36 -19.58 -13.69
N ASP A 143 -5.05 -19.91 -13.60
CA ASP A 143 -4.53 -21.19 -14.10
C ASP A 143 -5.21 -22.38 -13.45
N TYR A 144 -5.42 -22.33 -12.12
CA TYR A 144 -6.13 -23.38 -11.40
C TYR A 144 -7.59 -23.48 -11.83
N ARG A 145 -8.29 -22.34 -11.93
CA ARG A 145 -9.68 -22.29 -12.41
C ARG A 145 -9.81 -22.93 -13.79
N ASP A 146 -8.94 -22.57 -14.72
CA ASP A 146 -8.98 -23.04 -16.10
C ASP A 146 -8.72 -24.56 -16.20
N ALA A 147 -7.84 -25.08 -15.32
CA ALA A 147 -7.53 -26.52 -15.27
C ALA A 147 -8.55 -27.36 -14.49
N HIS A 148 -9.35 -26.76 -13.60
CA HIS A 148 -10.22 -27.49 -12.65
C HIS A 148 -11.61 -26.85 -12.55
N ALA A 149 -12.20 -26.45 -13.66
CA ALA A 149 -13.47 -25.73 -13.69
C ALA A 149 -14.63 -26.50 -13.04
N ASP A 150 -14.58 -27.82 -13.00
CA ASP A 150 -15.54 -28.73 -12.34
C ASP A 150 -15.36 -28.86 -10.83
N GLN A 151 -14.32 -28.29 -10.25
CA GLN A 151 -13.97 -28.42 -8.82
C GLN A 151 -14.10 -27.12 -8.03
N LEU A 152 -14.46 -25.99 -8.65
CA LEU A 152 -14.46 -24.67 -8.00
C LEU A 152 -15.42 -24.60 -6.79
N ASP A 153 -16.51 -25.34 -6.81
CA ASP A 153 -17.47 -25.41 -5.68
C ASP A 153 -16.91 -26.13 -4.46
N THR A 154 -15.90 -26.99 -4.65
CA THR A 154 -15.33 -27.82 -3.58
C THR A 154 -13.92 -27.41 -3.20
N ALA A 155 -13.19 -26.75 -4.11
CA ALA A 155 -11.85 -26.25 -3.86
C ALA A 155 -11.86 -25.21 -2.73
N GLU A 156 -10.91 -25.34 -1.81
CA GLU A 156 -10.74 -24.41 -0.69
C GLU A 156 -9.58 -23.45 -1.01
N VAL A 157 -9.85 -22.15 -0.91
CA VAL A 157 -8.85 -21.08 -1.07
C VAL A 157 -8.62 -20.42 0.26
N ILE A 158 -7.37 -20.38 0.70
CA ILE A 158 -6.95 -19.64 1.90
C ILE A 158 -6.02 -18.52 1.45
N ASP A 159 -6.44 -17.28 1.72
CA ASP A 159 -5.65 -16.06 1.53
C ASP A 159 -5.04 -15.66 2.89
N ALA A 160 -3.81 -16.12 3.14
CA ALA A 160 -3.08 -15.88 4.37
C ALA A 160 -2.27 -14.59 4.25
N GLY A 161 -2.54 -13.60 5.11
CA GLY A 161 -2.08 -12.23 4.94
C GLY A 161 -2.91 -11.53 3.87
N CYS A 162 -4.24 -11.55 4.01
CA CYS A 162 -5.14 -11.13 2.93
C CYS A 162 -5.09 -9.62 2.63
N GLY A 163 -4.59 -8.79 3.54
CA GLY A 163 -4.53 -7.35 3.36
C GLY A 163 -5.86 -6.75 2.95
N SER A 164 -5.92 -6.09 1.81
CA SER A 164 -7.15 -5.54 1.21
C SER A 164 -8.19 -6.58 0.81
N GLY A 165 -7.84 -7.87 0.81
CA GLY A 165 -8.67 -8.97 0.32
C GLY A 165 -8.61 -9.19 -1.19
N VAL A 166 -7.67 -8.57 -1.89
CA VAL A 166 -7.62 -8.60 -3.36
C VAL A 166 -7.59 -10.00 -3.95
N LEU A 167 -6.86 -10.95 -3.35
CA LEU A 167 -6.79 -12.33 -3.84
C LEU A 167 -8.02 -13.15 -3.45
N ALA A 168 -8.51 -13.00 -2.23
CA ALA A 168 -9.76 -13.63 -1.77
C ALA A 168 -10.95 -13.21 -2.63
N LEU A 169 -11.08 -11.90 -2.91
CA LEU A 169 -12.11 -11.37 -3.80
C LEU A 169 -11.93 -11.84 -5.24
N SER A 170 -10.68 -11.91 -5.73
CA SER A 170 -10.38 -12.46 -7.04
C SER A 170 -10.82 -13.92 -7.16
N ALA A 171 -10.55 -14.74 -6.15
CA ALA A 171 -11.06 -16.12 -6.11
C ALA A 171 -12.60 -16.16 -6.20
N SER A 172 -13.27 -15.27 -5.45
CA SER A 172 -14.74 -15.21 -5.44
C SER A 172 -15.31 -14.88 -6.83
N VAL A 173 -14.83 -13.82 -7.51
CA VAL A 173 -15.32 -13.45 -8.84
C VAL A 173 -14.92 -14.45 -9.93
N LEU A 174 -13.88 -15.27 -9.68
CA LEU A 174 -13.46 -16.36 -10.55
C LEU A 174 -14.28 -17.65 -10.34
N GLY A 175 -15.23 -17.68 -9.37
CA GLY A 175 -16.18 -18.75 -9.17
C GLY A 175 -15.86 -19.72 -8.03
N PHE A 176 -14.78 -19.53 -7.28
CA PHE A 176 -14.53 -20.34 -6.08
C PHE A 176 -15.60 -20.06 -5.00
N LYS A 177 -16.07 -21.09 -4.29
CA LYS A 177 -17.15 -20.96 -3.29
C LYS A 177 -16.69 -21.08 -1.85
N LYS A 178 -15.51 -21.66 -1.61
CA LYS A 178 -14.96 -21.84 -0.27
C LYS A 178 -13.69 -21.02 -0.12
N ILE A 179 -13.84 -19.81 0.39
CA ILE A 179 -12.75 -18.84 0.49
C ILE A 179 -12.64 -18.36 1.93
N LEU A 180 -11.43 -18.37 2.46
CA LEU A 180 -11.08 -17.82 3.76
C LEU A 180 -9.92 -16.83 3.60
N GLY A 181 -10.17 -15.57 3.94
CA GLY A 181 -9.10 -14.56 4.13
C GLY A 181 -8.76 -14.46 5.61
N CYS A 182 -7.49 -14.35 5.95
CA CYS A 182 -7.03 -14.06 7.30
C CYS A 182 -5.83 -13.13 7.27
N ASP A 183 -5.74 -12.25 8.25
CA ASP A 183 -4.61 -11.35 8.44
C ASP A 183 -4.32 -11.18 9.92
N PHE A 184 -3.07 -10.82 10.25
CA PHE A 184 -2.67 -10.50 11.62
C PHE A 184 -3.09 -9.06 11.98
N ASP A 185 -3.15 -8.16 11.00
CA ASP A 185 -3.51 -6.75 11.19
C ASP A 185 -5.04 -6.58 11.21
N PRO A 186 -5.63 -6.12 12.33
CA PRO A 186 -7.07 -5.83 12.42
C PRO A 186 -7.56 -4.78 11.41
N GLU A 187 -6.68 -3.84 11.02
CA GLU A 187 -7.03 -2.82 10.03
C GLU A 187 -7.14 -3.44 8.64
N ALA A 188 -6.24 -4.34 8.27
CA ALA A 188 -6.33 -5.12 7.03
C ALA A 188 -7.67 -5.89 6.96
N ILE A 189 -8.10 -6.54 8.04
CA ILE A 189 -9.39 -7.22 8.11
C ILE A 189 -10.56 -6.24 7.90
N THR A 190 -10.48 -5.04 8.48
CA THR A 190 -11.51 -4.00 8.31
C THR A 190 -11.59 -3.56 6.84
N VAL A 191 -10.46 -3.34 6.20
CA VAL A 191 -10.38 -2.98 4.77
C VAL A 191 -10.90 -4.13 3.88
N CYS A 192 -10.50 -5.37 4.16
CA CYS A 192 -10.99 -6.55 3.46
C CYS A 192 -12.52 -6.67 3.51
N HIS A 193 -13.12 -6.48 4.69
CA HIS A 193 -14.58 -6.49 4.85
C HIS A 193 -15.27 -5.37 4.07
N ARG A 194 -14.70 -4.15 4.07
CA ARG A 194 -15.21 -3.02 3.29
C ARG A 194 -15.19 -3.34 1.80
N ASN A 195 -14.07 -3.82 1.28
CA ASN A 195 -13.95 -4.22 -0.11
C ASN A 195 -14.91 -5.38 -0.46
N SER A 196 -15.10 -6.34 0.44
CA SER A 196 -16.08 -7.43 0.26
C SER A 196 -17.50 -6.88 0.12
N ALA A 197 -17.89 -5.92 0.95
CA ALA A 197 -19.20 -5.28 0.85
C ALA A 197 -19.41 -4.54 -0.48
N GLU A 198 -18.40 -3.84 -0.97
CA GLU A 198 -18.44 -3.16 -2.27
C GLU A 198 -18.57 -4.10 -3.46
N ASN A 199 -18.13 -5.35 -3.31
CA ASN A 199 -18.21 -6.39 -4.34
C ASN A 199 -19.36 -7.40 -4.13
N ALA A 200 -20.19 -7.24 -3.10
CA ALA A 200 -21.24 -8.21 -2.74
C ALA A 200 -22.26 -8.48 -3.86
N HIS A 201 -22.46 -7.55 -4.79
CA HIS A 201 -23.36 -7.70 -5.92
C HIS A 201 -22.76 -8.51 -7.09
N ILE A 202 -21.47 -8.81 -7.05
CA ILE A 202 -20.73 -9.53 -8.09
C ILE A 202 -20.41 -10.96 -7.62
N THR A 203 -20.41 -11.20 -6.34
CA THR A 203 -19.95 -12.44 -5.68
C THR A 203 -21.09 -13.39 -5.30
N GLN A 204 -22.20 -13.38 -6.04
CA GLN A 204 -23.34 -14.31 -5.82
C GLN A 204 -23.14 -15.68 -6.45
#